data_0c4cb2be7b9f346151299c72dfdd1d94
#
_entry.id   0c4cb2be7b9f346151299c72dfdd1d94
#
_cell.length_a   1.000
_cell.length_b   1.000
_cell.length_c   1.000
_cell.angle_alpha   90.00
_cell.angle_beta   90.00
_cell.angle_gamma   90.00
#
_symmetry.space_group_name_H-M   'P 1'
#
loop_
_entity.id
_entity.type
_entity.pdbx_description
1 polymer ?
#
loop_
_entity_poly.entity_id
_entity_poly.type
_entity_poly.pdbx_seq_one_letter_code
_entity_poly.pdbx_strand_id
1 'polypeptide(L)'
;MAARLFAVFRTLIVSALFVSIWTWFLPRWIVGTGAFADPRPLGWIVIGLGGVIAFGCALEFALRGLGTPAPFDPPRRLVISGFYRWVRNPMYVGMGIVLIGQAITFPMLTTTMLVMAVILWGAVTLFIIGYEEPTLREKFGDDYIEYCRHVRRWIPHLKPFDNSPRAA
;
A
#
# COMPACT_ATOMS: atom_id res chain seq x y z
N MET A 1 23.36 -4.62 13.64
CA MET A 1 23.30 -3.76 12.43
C MET A 1 22.92 -4.57 11.20
N ALA A 2 23.61 -5.67 10.90
CA ALA A 2 23.35 -6.53 9.74
C ALA A 2 21.91 -7.05 9.63
N ALA A 3 21.29 -7.54 10.72
CA ALA A 3 19.92 -8.04 10.72
C ALA A 3 18.87 -6.95 10.36
N ARG A 4 19.07 -5.71 10.78
CA ARG A 4 18.21 -4.60 10.40
C ARG A 4 18.35 -4.25 8.91
N LEU A 5 19.57 -4.20 8.39
CA LEU A 5 19.83 -3.96 6.97
C LEU A 5 19.21 -5.06 6.11
N PHE A 6 19.33 -6.32 6.51
CA PHE A 6 18.69 -7.44 5.82
C PHE A 6 17.17 -7.33 5.83
N ALA A 7 16.53 -6.98 6.96
CA ALA A 7 15.09 -6.79 7.05
C ALA A 7 14.62 -5.66 6.13
N VAL A 8 15.32 -4.52 6.12
CA VAL A 8 15.01 -3.37 5.24
C VAL A 8 15.11 -3.79 3.77
N PHE A 9 16.22 -4.42 3.37
CA PHE A 9 16.44 -4.87 2.00
C PHE A 9 15.36 -5.86 1.53
N ARG A 10 15.06 -6.86 2.37
CA ARG A 10 13.99 -7.84 2.09
C ARG A 10 12.62 -7.17 1.92
N THR A 11 12.25 -6.24 2.81
CA THR A 11 10.97 -5.53 2.74
C THR A 11 10.88 -4.71 1.46
N LEU A 12 11.92 -3.98 1.10
CA LEU A 12 11.93 -3.17 -0.13
C LEU A 12 11.81 -4.04 -1.38
N ILE A 13 12.51 -5.19 -1.45
CA ILE A 13 12.40 -6.12 -2.57
C ILE A 13 10.99 -6.69 -2.67
N VAL A 14 10.42 -7.21 -1.57
CA VAL A 14 9.08 -7.81 -1.57
C VAL A 14 8.02 -6.77 -1.96
N SER A 15 8.13 -5.54 -1.43
CA SER A 15 7.22 -4.46 -1.80
C SER A 15 7.36 -4.05 -3.26
N ALA A 16 8.59 -3.94 -3.76
CA ALA A 16 8.84 -3.58 -5.16
C ALA A 16 8.31 -4.65 -6.12
N LEU A 17 8.54 -5.94 -5.81
CA LEU A 17 8.01 -7.06 -6.60
C LEU A 17 6.48 -7.05 -6.59
N PHE A 18 5.85 -6.91 -5.43
CA PHE A 18 4.40 -6.88 -5.29
C PHE A 18 3.79 -5.72 -6.09
N VAL A 19 4.28 -4.50 -5.91
CA VAL A 19 3.82 -3.32 -6.65
C VAL A 19 4.03 -3.51 -8.15
N SER A 20 5.23 -3.98 -8.58
CA SER A 20 5.55 -4.16 -9.99
C SER A 20 4.68 -5.23 -10.65
N ILE A 21 4.38 -6.34 -9.97
CA ILE A 21 3.52 -7.39 -10.50
C ILE A 21 2.13 -6.81 -10.81
N TRP A 22 1.51 -6.11 -9.87
CA TRP A 22 0.16 -5.60 -10.01
C TRP A 22 0.05 -4.39 -10.93
N THR A 23 1.07 -3.52 -10.96
CA THR A 23 0.99 -2.25 -11.69
C THR A 23 1.70 -2.27 -13.05
N TRP A 24 2.56 -3.25 -13.31
CA TRP A 24 3.35 -3.29 -14.55
C TRP A 24 3.27 -4.63 -15.28
N PHE A 25 3.64 -5.73 -14.62
CA PHE A 25 3.74 -7.03 -15.29
C PHE A 25 2.37 -7.61 -15.65
N LEU A 26 1.43 -7.64 -14.73
CA LEU A 26 0.10 -8.21 -14.96
C LEU A 26 -0.68 -7.44 -16.02
N PRO A 27 -0.73 -6.09 -16.03
CA PRO A 27 -1.36 -5.34 -17.12
C PRO A 27 -0.73 -5.63 -18.49
N ARG A 28 0.59 -5.67 -18.57
CA ARG A 28 1.28 -5.96 -19.84
C ARG A 28 1.04 -7.37 -20.34
N TRP A 29 0.93 -8.32 -19.42
CA TRP A 29 0.62 -9.70 -19.78
C TRP A 29 -0.81 -9.86 -20.31
N ILE A 30 -1.79 -9.14 -19.71
CA ILE A 30 -3.20 -9.21 -20.12
C ILE A 30 -3.44 -8.54 -21.47
N VAL A 31 -2.88 -7.36 -21.71
CA VAL A 31 -3.22 -6.52 -22.89
C VAL A 31 -2.11 -6.46 -23.96
N GLY A 32 -0.94 -6.99 -23.66
CA GLY A 32 0.22 -6.89 -24.55
C GLY A 32 0.91 -5.53 -24.51
N THR A 33 2.10 -5.46 -25.10
CA THR A 33 2.96 -4.26 -25.03
C THR A 33 2.49 -3.10 -25.91
N GLY A 34 1.77 -3.37 -27.00
CA GLY A 34 1.28 -2.34 -27.93
C GLY A 34 0.26 -1.37 -27.31
N ALA A 35 -0.45 -1.81 -26.28
CA ALA A 35 -1.42 -0.96 -25.59
C ALA A 35 -0.79 0.17 -24.75
N PHE A 36 0.53 0.16 -24.57
CA PHE A 36 1.31 1.20 -23.88
C PHE A 36 1.86 2.28 -24.84
N ALA A 37 1.41 2.31 -26.09
CA ALA A 37 1.75 3.36 -27.04
C ALA A 37 1.05 4.70 -26.70
N ASP A 38 1.62 5.79 -27.21
CA ASP A 38 1.07 7.14 -27.11
C ASP A 38 0.71 7.62 -25.69
N PRO A 39 1.68 7.67 -24.78
CA PRO A 39 1.43 8.04 -23.39
C PRO A 39 1.06 9.52 -23.24
N ARG A 40 0.02 9.80 -22.48
CA ARG A 40 -0.39 11.16 -22.09
C ARG A 40 0.41 11.63 -20.87
N PRO A 41 1.01 12.84 -20.89
CA PRO A 41 1.93 13.27 -19.82
C PRO A 41 1.26 13.48 -18.45
N LEU A 42 -0.02 13.88 -18.42
CA LEU A 42 -0.73 14.16 -17.18
C LEU A 42 -0.79 12.96 -16.22
N GLY A 43 -0.97 11.75 -16.76
CA GLY A 43 -1.08 10.54 -15.93
C GLY A 43 0.22 10.19 -15.19
N TRP A 44 1.39 10.61 -15.69
CA TRP A 44 2.66 10.39 -15.01
C TRP A 44 2.76 11.09 -13.65
N ILE A 45 2.09 12.25 -13.50
CA ILE A 45 2.01 12.94 -12.20
C ILE A 45 1.23 12.07 -11.21
N VAL A 46 0.10 11.49 -11.64
CA VAL A 46 -0.72 10.62 -10.79
C VAL A 46 0.02 9.34 -10.43
N ILE A 47 0.73 8.72 -11.40
CA ILE A 47 1.60 7.56 -11.15
C ILE A 47 2.68 7.91 -10.12
N GLY A 48 3.32 9.07 -10.28
CA GLY A 48 4.35 9.55 -9.34
C GLY A 48 3.82 9.71 -7.93
N LEU A 49 2.66 10.33 -7.77
CA LEU A 49 2.00 10.50 -6.45
C LEU A 49 1.69 9.15 -5.79
N GLY A 50 1.08 8.23 -6.53
CA GLY A 50 0.80 6.88 -6.02
C GLY A 50 2.07 6.10 -5.67
N GLY A 51 3.11 6.23 -6.49
CA GLY A 51 4.43 5.65 -6.27
C GLY A 51 5.12 6.17 -5.01
N VAL A 52 5.06 7.48 -4.77
CA VAL A 52 5.61 8.11 -3.54
C VAL A 52 4.91 7.60 -2.30
N ILE A 53 3.58 7.46 -2.34
CA ILE A 53 2.81 6.91 -1.21
C ILE A 53 3.19 5.45 -0.97
N ALA A 54 3.18 4.61 -2.01
CA ALA A 54 3.49 3.18 -1.89
C ALA A 54 4.94 2.96 -1.40
N PHE A 55 5.91 3.70 -1.95
CA PHE A 55 7.31 3.65 -1.53
C PHE A 55 7.51 4.14 -0.10
N GLY A 56 6.89 5.27 0.28
CA GLY A 56 6.94 5.81 1.63
C GLY A 56 6.40 4.81 2.66
N CYS A 57 5.31 4.11 2.34
CA CYS A 57 4.76 3.05 3.18
C CYS A 57 5.71 1.85 3.31
N ALA A 58 6.32 1.41 2.20
CA ALA A 58 7.31 0.34 2.23
C ALA A 58 8.53 0.71 3.10
N LEU A 59 8.97 1.96 3.02
CA LEU A 59 10.06 2.47 3.83
C LEU A 59 9.70 2.53 5.33
N GLU A 60 8.51 3.02 5.68
CA GLU A 60 8.02 3.01 7.07
C GLU A 60 7.95 1.60 7.64
N PHE A 61 7.43 0.65 6.87
CA PHE A 61 7.41 -0.77 7.27
C PHE A 61 8.82 -1.33 7.47
N ALA A 62 9.73 -1.05 6.55
CA ALA A 62 11.11 -1.52 6.63
C ALA A 62 11.85 -0.96 7.85
N LEU A 63 11.69 0.34 8.13
CA LEU A 63 12.43 1.02 9.19
C LEU A 63 11.82 0.82 10.58
N ARG A 64 10.49 0.80 10.69
CA ARG A 64 9.76 0.80 11.97
C ARG A 64 9.07 -0.52 12.27
N GLY A 65 8.49 -1.18 11.25
CA GLY A 65 7.77 -2.44 11.40
C GLY A 65 8.69 -3.64 11.66
N LEU A 66 9.91 -3.60 11.12
CA LEU A 66 10.88 -4.72 11.15
C LEU A 66 10.29 -6.04 10.62
N GLY A 67 9.28 -5.95 9.78
CA GLY A 67 8.62 -7.04 9.08
C GLY A 67 8.42 -6.68 7.62
N THR A 68 7.69 -7.53 6.87
CA THR A 68 7.31 -7.22 5.49
C THR A 68 5.81 -6.94 5.42
N PRO A 69 5.32 -6.20 4.41
CA PRO A 69 3.88 -6.11 4.15
C PRO A 69 3.29 -7.43 3.63
N ALA A 70 4.08 -8.49 3.60
CA ALA A 70 3.64 -9.82 3.19
C ALA A 70 2.95 -10.56 4.34
N PRO A 71 1.91 -11.35 4.06
CA PRO A 71 1.08 -12.00 5.06
C PRO A 71 1.81 -13.00 5.96
N PHE A 72 2.93 -13.54 5.48
CA PHE A 72 3.72 -14.56 6.19
C PHE A 72 4.78 -13.97 7.15
N ASP A 73 4.93 -12.64 7.21
CA ASP A 73 5.90 -11.98 8.10
C ASP A 73 5.33 -10.65 8.62
N PRO A 74 4.29 -10.71 9.50
CA PRO A 74 3.63 -9.53 10.01
C PRO A 74 4.59 -8.67 10.84
N PRO A 75 4.40 -7.33 10.86
CA PRO A 75 5.31 -6.42 11.52
C PRO A 75 5.50 -6.78 12.99
N ARG A 76 6.72 -6.62 13.49
CA ARG A 76 7.05 -6.87 14.91
C ARG A 76 6.57 -5.75 15.81
N ARG A 77 6.31 -4.56 15.26
CA ARG A 77 5.76 -3.39 15.94
C ARG A 77 4.64 -2.81 15.10
N LEU A 78 3.61 -2.33 15.75
CA LEU A 78 2.51 -1.64 15.08
C LEU A 78 3.03 -0.33 14.46
N VAL A 79 2.87 -0.20 13.15
CA VAL A 79 3.33 0.98 12.39
C VAL A 79 2.20 2.00 12.36
N ILE A 80 2.34 3.06 13.16
CA ILE A 80 1.41 4.20 13.24
C ILE A 80 2.19 5.49 12.94
N SER A 81 2.86 5.55 11.80
CA SER A 81 3.68 6.69 11.41
C SER A 81 3.51 7.03 9.93
N GLY A 82 3.98 8.19 9.50
CA GLY A 82 3.86 8.63 8.12
C GLY A 82 2.41 8.61 7.64
N PHE A 83 2.15 7.98 6.50
CA PHE A 83 0.82 7.86 5.91
C PHE A 83 -0.16 6.99 6.73
N TYR A 84 0.35 6.07 7.58
CA TYR A 84 -0.47 5.25 8.46
C TYR A 84 -1.20 6.04 9.56
N ARG A 85 -0.80 7.28 9.81
CA ARG A 85 -1.53 8.19 10.71
C ARG A 85 -2.83 8.71 10.11
N TRP A 86 -2.98 8.63 8.79
CA TRP A 86 -4.12 9.20 8.05
C TRP A 86 -5.11 8.14 7.60
N VAL A 87 -4.60 6.98 7.19
CA VAL A 87 -5.38 5.84 6.69
C VAL A 87 -4.67 4.54 7.05
N ARG A 88 -5.42 3.47 7.35
CA ARG A 88 -4.79 2.20 7.79
C ARG A 88 -4.03 1.47 6.70
N ASN A 89 -4.47 1.60 5.45
CA ASN A 89 -3.91 0.86 4.31
C ASN A 89 -3.36 1.78 3.20
N PRO A 90 -2.44 2.70 3.53
CA PRO A 90 -2.00 3.71 2.57
C PRO A 90 -1.22 3.13 1.39
N MET A 91 -0.52 2.01 1.56
CA MET A 91 0.23 1.37 0.47
C MET A 91 -0.71 0.89 -0.64
N TYR A 92 -1.82 0.24 -0.29
CA TYR A 92 -2.82 -0.20 -1.28
C TYR A 92 -3.54 0.97 -1.93
N VAL A 93 -3.79 2.06 -1.19
CA VAL A 93 -4.29 3.32 -1.75
C VAL A 93 -3.30 3.86 -2.80
N GLY A 94 -2.01 3.89 -2.49
CA GLY A 94 -0.95 4.28 -3.44
C GLY A 94 -0.95 3.43 -4.71
N MET A 95 -1.08 2.10 -4.58
CA MET A 95 -1.17 1.19 -5.73
C MET A 95 -2.42 1.47 -6.59
N GLY A 96 -3.57 1.71 -5.97
CA GLY A 96 -4.79 2.10 -6.68
C GLY A 96 -4.60 3.41 -7.47
N ILE A 97 -3.94 4.41 -6.87
CA ILE A 97 -3.60 5.67 -7.53
C ILE A 97 -2.67 5.43 -8.74
N VAL A 98 -1.68 4.52 -8.64
CA VAL A 98 -0.82 4.14 -9.77
C VAL A 98 -1.64 3.55 -10.92
N LEU A 99 -2.59 2.64 -10.64
CA LEU A 99 -3.46 2.05 -11.66
C LEU A 99 -4.34 3.11 -12.34
N ILE A 100 -4.91 4.04 -11.56
CA ILE A 100 -5.68 5.18 -12.10
C ILE A 100 -4.78 6.07 -12.96
N GLY A 101 -3.56 6.35 -12.50
CA GLY A 101 -2.58 7.10 -13.27
C GLY A 101 -2.23 6.44 -14.60
N GLN A 102 -2.09 5.12 -14.64
CA GLN A 102 -1.89 4.37 -15.88
C GLN A 102 -3.11 4.41 -16.79
N ALA A 103 -4.33 4.34 -16.25
CA ALA A 103 -5.57 4.52 -17.00
C ALA A 103 -5.64 5.89 -17.70
N ILE A 104 -5.13 6.93 -17.05
CA ILE A 104 -5.04 8.28 -17.62
C ILE A 104 -3.91 8.38 -18.64
N THR A 105 -2.75 7.77 -18.34
CA THR A 105 -1.56 7.82 -19.21
C THR A 105 -1.79 7.09 -20.52
N PHE A 106 -2.41 5.91 -20.47
CA PHE A 106 -2.57 5.01 -21.61
C PHE A 106 -4.05 4.79 -21.92
N PRO A 107 -4.66 5.59 -22.83
CA PRO A 107 -6.10 5.54 -23.09
C PRO A 107 -6.63 4.15 -23.50
N MET A 108 -5.84 3.38 -24.22
CA MET A 108 -6.21 2.01 -24.61
C MET A 108 -6.32 1.05 -23.42
N LEU A 109 -5.69 1.39 -22.30
CA LEU A 109 -5.69 0.57 -21.07
C LEU A 109 -6.74 1.03 -20.05
N THR A 110 -7.46 2.13 -20.28
CA THR A 110 -8.35 2.72 -19.27
C THR A 110 -9.29 1.70 -18.65
N THR A 111 -10.05 0.97 -19.46
CA THR A 111 -10.99 -0.05 -18.96
C THR A 111 -10.27 -1.15 -18.20
N THR A 112 -9.17 -1.68 -18.74
CA THR A 112 -8.40 -2.75 -18.10
C THR A 112 -7.83 -2.30 -16.76
N MET A 113 -7.27 -1.09 -16.67
CA MET A 113 -6.70 -0.56 -15.42
C MET A 113 -7.79 -0.31 -14.37
N LEU A 114 -8.96 0.20 -14.76
CA LEU A 114 -10.08 0.40 -13.85
C LEU A 114 -10.63 -0.93 -13.34
N VAL A 115 -10.81 -1.93 -14.21
CA VAL A 115 -11.21 -3.28 -13.80
C VAL A 115 -10.18 -3.89 -12.84
N MET A 116 -8.90 -3.79 -13.16
CA MET A 116 -7.83 -4.28 -12.28
C MET A 116 -7.82 -3.55 -10.92
N ALA A 117 -8.06 -2.24 -10.90
CA ALA A 117 -8.16 -1.48 -9.66
C ALA A 117 -9.32 -1.98 -8.79
N VAL A 118 -10.49 -2.28 -9.37
CA VAL A 118 -11.66 -2.84 -8.67
C VAL A 118 -11.35 -4.24 -8.14
N ILE A 119 -10.73 -5.12 -8.95
CA ILE A 119 -10.34 -6.47 -8.54
C ILE A 119 -9.33 -6.41 -7.40
N LEU A 120 -8.29 -5.58 -7.53
CA LEU A 120 -7.29 -5.38 -6.49
C LEU A 120 -7.95 -4.91 -5.18
N TRP A 121 -8.82 -3.90 -5.28
CA TRP A 121 -9.52 -3.36 -4.11
C TRP A 121 -10.38 -4.40 -3.39
N GLY A 122 -11.12 -5.21 -4.15
CA GLY A 122 -11.92 -6.31 -3.63
C GLY A 122 -11.05 -7.38 -2.96
N ALA A 123 -10.03 -7.89 -3.65
CA ALA A 123 -9.14 -8.92 -3.17
C ALA A 123 -8.39 -8.48 -1.89
N VAL A 124 -7.85 -7.26 -1.90
CA VAL A 124 -7.14 -6.69 -0.75
C VAL A 124 -8.11 -6.44 0.42
N THR A 125 -9.33 -5.98 0.17
CA THR A 125 -10.32 -5.78 1.23
C THR A 125 -10.68 -7.10 1.91
N LEU A 126 -10.90 -8.16 1.13
CA LEU A 126 -11.17 -9.51 1.67
C LEU A 126 -9.97 -10.04 2.46
N PHE A 127 -8.76 -9.86 1.95
CA PHE A 127 -7.52 -10.25 2.64
C PHE A 127 -7.34 -9.50 3.97
N ILE A 128 -7.55 -8.19 3.98
CA ILE A 128 -7.42 -7.37 5.19
C ILE A 128 -8.43 -7.79 6.24
N ILE A 129 -9.70 -7.95 5.86
CA ILE A 129 -10.78 -8.32 6.81
C ILE A 129 -10.62 -9.75 7.30
N GLY A 130 -10.26 -10.68 6.41
CA GLY A 130 -10.21 -12.10 6.72
C GLY A 130 -8.91 -12.56 7.38
N TYR A 131 -7.82 -11.85 7.16
CA TYR A 131 -6.51 -12.28 7.65
C TYR A 131 -5.73 -11.19 8.40
N GLU A 132 -5.50 -10.03 7.78
CA GLU A 132 -4.57 -9.03 8.33
C GLU A 132 -5.09 -8.40 9.61
N GLU A 133 -6.33 -7.91 9.64
CA GLU A 133 -6.91 -7.30 10.84
C GLU A 133 -7.06 -8.28 12.02
N PRO A 134 -7.53 -9.53 11.83
CA PRO A 134 -7.51 -10.52 12.90
C PRO A 134 -6.11 -10.78 13.46
N THR A 135 -5.11 -10.97 12.58
CA THR A 135 -3.72 -11.19 12.98
C THR A 135 -3.14 -10.00 13.76
N LEU A 136 -3.43 -8.77 13.32
CA LEU A 136 -2.96 -7.57 14.01
C LEU A 136 -3.67 -7.37 15.36
N ARG A 137 -4.95 -7.73 15.47
CA ARG A 137 -5.69 -7.69 16.76
C ARG A 137 -5.14 -8.69 17.76
N GLU A 138 -4.85 -9.90 17.30
CA GLU A 138 -4.25 -10.93 18.17
C GLU A 138 -2.85 -10.50 18.65
N LYS A 139 -2.07 -9.88 17.76
CA LYS A 139 -0.68 -9.53 18.04
C LYS A 139 -0.51 -8.29 18.89
N PHE A 140 -1.33 -7.26 18.68
CA PHE A 140 -1.18 -5.93 19.28
C PHE A 140 -2.33 -5.55 20.23
N GLY A 141 -3.37 -6.37 20.35
CA GLY A 141 -4.44 -6.20 21.31
C GLY A 141 -5.07 -4.81 21.28
N ASP A 142 -5.15 -4.19 22.47
CA ASP A 142 -5.83 -2.91 22.67
C ASP A 142 -5.21 -1.75 21.88
N ASP A 143 -3.90 -1.75 21.67
CA ASP A 143 -3.20 -0.73 20.85
C ASP A 143 -3.73 -0.70 19.42
N TYR A 144 -3.97 -1.89 18.81
CA TYR A 144 -4.54 -1.97 17.48
C TYR A 144 -6.02 -1.60 17.46
N ILE A 145 -6.79 -1.96 18.48
CA ILE A 145 -8.21 -1.60 18.61
C ILE A 145 -8.35 -0.09 18.70
N GLU A 146 -7.54 0.57 19.54
CA GLU A 146 -7.54 2.02 19.68
C GLU A 146 -7.15 2.73 18.37
N TYR A 147 -6.13 2.23 17.68
CA TYR A 147 -5.76 2.71 16.36
C TYR A 147 -6.91 2.60 15.35
N CYS A 148 -7.65 1.47 15.35
CA CYS A 148 -8.80 1.27 14.47
C CYS A 148 -9.98 2.21 14.75
N ARG A 149 -10.16 2.66 15.98
CA ARG A 149 -11.20 3.63 16.36
C ARG A 149 -10.93 5.02 15.76
N HIS A 150 -9.68 5.40 15.62
CA HIS A 150 -9.27 6.73 15.17
C HIS A 150 -8.91 6.80 13.69
N VAL A 151 -8.41 5.72 13.10
CA VAL A 151 -7.95 5.71 11.71
C VAL A 151 -8.81 4.78 10.88
N ARG A 152 -9.39 5.31 9.80
CA ARG A 152 -10.26 4.54 8.89
C ARG A 152 -9.44 3.63 7.97
N ARG A 153 -10.08 2.57 7.46
CA ARG A 153 -9.43 1.57 6.60
C ARG A 153 -8.98 2.15 5.26
N TRP A 154 -9.83 2.95 4.59
CA TRP A 154 -9.64 3.40 3.21
C TRP A 154 -9.69 4.91 3.02
N ILE A 155 -10.43 5.61 3.85
CA ILE A 155 -10.66 7.05 3.70
C ILE A 155 -9.72 7.79 4.65
N PRO A 156 -8.81 8.64 4.14
CA PRO A 156 -7.93 9.42 5.00
C PRO A 156 -8.71 10.30 5.97
N HIS A 157 -8.23 10.40 7.19
CA HIS A 157 -8.72 11.37 8.16
C HIS A 157 -8.17 12.76 7.84
N LEU A 158 -8.92 13.81 8.17
CA LEU A 158 -8.45 15.19 7.98
C LEU A 158 -7.35 15.59 8.97
N LYS A 159 -7.27 14.92 10.13
CA LYS A 159 -6.21 15.11 11.12
C LYS A 159 -5.44 13.81 11.31
N PRO A 160 -4.09 13.85 11.34
CA PRO A 160 -3.30 12.65 11.60
C PRO A 160 -3.54 12.15 13.02
N PHE A 161 -3.60 10.85 13.18
CA PHE A 161 -3.66 10.22 14.49
C PHE A 161 -2.38 10.52 15.27
N ASP A 162 -2.53 11.01 16.51
CA ASP A 162 -1.42 11.28 17.40
C ASP A 162 -1.33 10.17 18.46
N ASN A 163 -0.23 9.41 18.40
CA ASN A 163 0.06 8.33 19.35
C ASN A 163 0.93 8.82 20.52
N SER A 164 0.98 10.13 20.77
CA SER A 164 1.67 10.66 21.93
C SER A 164 0.95 10.13 23.18
N PRO A 165 1.68 9.63 24.21
CA PRO A 165 1.07 9.31 25.49
C PRO A 165 0.27 10.53 25.96
N ARG A 166 -1.04 10.39 26.15
CA ARG A 166 -1.81 11.46 26.78
C ARG A 166 -1.19 11.70 28.14
N ALA A 167 -0.65 12.90 28.33
CA ALA A 167 -0.22 13.33 29.64
C ALA A 167 -1.41 13.16 30.60
N ALA A 168 -1.21 12.29 31.59
CA ALA A 168 -2.17 12.02 32.63
C ALA A 168 -2.22 13.21 33.59
#